data_84f4feb1b91b0500378b9319bff5c8bc
#
_entry.id   84f4feb1b91b0500378b9319bff5c8bc
#
_cell.length_a   1.000
_cell.length_b   1.000
_cell.length_c   1.000
_cell.angle_alpha   90.00
_cell.angle_beta   90.00
_cell.angle_gamma   90.00
#
_symmetry.space_group_name_H-M   'P 1'
#
loop_
_entity.id
_entity.type
_entity.pdbx_description
1 polymer ?
#
loop_
_entity_poly.entity_id
_entity_poly.type
_entity_poly.pdbx_seq_one_letter_code
_entity_poly.pdbx_strand_id
1 'polypeptide(L)'
;MPPFEITTSNPVPPENNNAPQVQSLVPMNLNIDPHRDTYVIRGAAGVAVAHVRKPDGQVFSSRVQANGALQQFTCFDSNALSVAERRNLEHKLYTENRLRQTEIADLLGVSQATVANDLKILRGD
;
A
#
# COMPACT_ATOMS: atom_id res chain seq x y z
N MET A 1 -12.19 -10.68 -12.94
CA MET A 1 -11.78 -11.31 -11.70
C MET A 1 -11.88 -10.33 -10.56
N PRO A 2 -12.57 -10.69 -9.52
CA PRO A 2 -12.62 -9.79 -8.39
C PRO A 2 -11.24 -9.63 -7.76
N PRO A 3 -10.96 -8.47 -7.18
CA PRO A 3 -9.70 -8.29 -6.47
C PRO A 3 -9.66 -9.22 -5.25
N PHE A 4 -8.47 -9.63 -4.89
CA PHE A 4 -8.29 -10.32 -3.62
C PHE A 4 -7.45 -9.47 -2.69
N GLU A 5 -7.65 -9.67 -1.40
CA GLU A 5 -6.95 -8.93 -0.38
C GLU A 5 -6.47 -9.90 0.68
N ILE A 6 -5.21 -9.77 1.05
CA ILE A 6 -4.63 -10.53 2.13
C ILE A 6 -4.14 -9.57 3.19
N THR A 7 -4.79 -9.60 4.35
CA THR A 7 -4.36 -8.83 5.51
C THR A 7 -4.09 -9.83 6.61
N THR A 8 -2.84 -10.09 6.89
CA THR A 8 -2.52 -11.14 7.85
C THR A 8 -1.18 -10.91 8.47
N SER A 9 -1.00 -11.50 9.62
CA SER A 9 0.25 -11.47 10.33
C SER A 9 1.16 -12.66 10.01
N ASN A 10 0.62 -13.72 9.40
CA ASN A 10 1.39 -14.95 9.21
C ASN A 10 1.39 -15.37 7.76
N PRO A 11 2.44 -15.07 7.02
CA PRO A 11 2.57 -15.63 5.68
C PRO A 11 2.76 -17.14 5.77
N VAL A 12 2.08 -17.85 4.90
CA VAL A 12 2.19 -19.29 4.83
C VAL A 12 3.34 -19.62 3.89
N PRO A 13 4.33 -20.42 4.33
CA PRO A 13 5.38 -20.85 3.42
C PRO A 13 4.80 -21.61 2.23
N PRO A 14 5.27 -21.36 1.04
CA PRO A 14 4.78 -22.08 -0.12
C PRO A 14 5.26 -23.53 -0.07
N GLU A 15 4.32 -24.44 -0.02
CA GLU A 15 4.61 -25.86 -0.04
C GLU A 15 4.34 -26.48 -1.42
N ASN A 16 3.52 -25.81 -2.20
CA ASN A 16 3.15 -26.27 -3.53
C ASN A 16 3.70 -25.31 -4.57
N ASN A 17 4.75 -25.75 -5.25
CA ASN A 17 5.42 -24.92 -6.25
C ASN A 17 4.65 -24.83 -7.57
N ASN A 18 3.57 -25.60 -7.71
CA ASN A 18 2.78 -25.59 -8.94
C ASN A 18 1.66 -24.53 -8.91
N ALA A 19 1.34 -24.04 -7.72
CA ALA A 19 0.30 -22.99 -7.59
C ALA A 19 0.92 -21.61 -7.71
N PRO A 20 0.21 -20.68 -8.36
CA PRO A 20 0.67 -19.29 -8.33
C PRO A 20 0.76 -18.81 -6.89
N GLN A 21 1.88 -18.22 -6.54
CA GLN A 21 2.13 -17.74 -5.19
C GLN A 21 2.03 -16.23 -5.18
N VAL A 22 1.29 -15.70 -4.20
CA VAL A 22 1.23 -14.24 -4.01
C VAL A 22 2.63 -13.69 -3.80
N GLN A 23 3.47 -14.42 -3.06
CA GLN A 23 4.84 -14.00 -2.80
C GLN A 23 5.66 -13.82 -4.07
N SER A 24 5.33 -14.55 -5.15
CA SER A 24 6.06 -14.39 -6.41
C SER A 24 5.73 -13.08 -7.12
N LEU A 25 4.63 -12.44 -6.74
CA LEU A 25 4.22 -11.15 -7.30
C LEU A 25 4.70 -9.98 -6.46
N VAL A 26 5.20 -10.23 -5.26
CA VAL A 26 5.64 -9.19 -4.33
C VAL A 26 7.16 -9.17 -4.33
N PRO A 27 7.79 -8.02 -4.62
CA PRO A 27 9.24 -7.93 -4.58
C PRO A 27 9.78 -8.27 -3.19
N MET A 28 10.85 -9.04 -3.17
CA MET A 28 11.44 -9.54 -1.93
C MET A 28 12.02 -8.45 -1.05
N ASN A 29 12.29 -7.27 -1.61
CA ASN A 29 12.93 -6.19 -0.87
C ASN A 29 11.98 -5.44 0.06
N LEU A 30 10.71 -5.81 0.14
CA LEU A 30 9.81 -5.22 1.14
C LEU A 30 10.15 -5.67 2.55
N ASN A 31 10.73 -6.85 2.69
CA ASN A 31 11.23 -7.35 3.97
C ASN A 31 10.19 -7.29 5.09
N ILE A 32 9.10 -8.02 4.91
CA ILE A 32 7.99 -8.03 5.86
C ILE A 32 8.34 -8.86 7.09
N ASP A 33 8.19 -8.27 8.28
CA ASP A 33 8.25 -9.00 9.54
C ASP A 33 6.81 -9.30 9.98
N PRO A 34 6.38 -10.55 9.92
CA PRO A 34 4.98 -10.89 10.21
C PRO A 34 4.56 -10.64 11.65
N HIS A 35 5.51 -10.47 12.56
CA HIS A 35 5.19 -10.25 13.98
C HIS A 35 5.12 -8.78 14.35
N ARG A 36 5.76 -7.90 13.59
CA ARG A 36 5.87 -6.49 13.93
C ARG A 36 5.20 -5.57 12.92
N ASP A 37 5.17 -5.97 11.67
CA ASP A 37 4.69 -5.12 10.59
C ASP A 37 3.21 -5.32 10.36
N THR A 38 2.53 -4.26 9.97
CA THR A 38 1.19 -4.35 9.41
C THR A 38 1.33 -4.33 7.90
N TYR A 39 0.67 -5.27 7.22
CA TYR A 39 0.79 -5.30 5.77
C TYR A 39 -0.49 -5.74 5.10
N VAL A 40 -0.65 -5.33 3.86
CA VAL A 40 -1.77 -5.72 3.01
C VAL A 40 -1.25 -5.97 1.61
N ILE A 41 -1.76 -7.02 0.99
CA ILE A 41 -1.44 -7.35 -0.41
C ILE A 41 -2.76 -7.43 -1.15
N ARG A 42 -2.85 -6.72 -2.27
CA ARG A 42 -4.04 -6.71 -3.11
C ARG A 42 -3.66 -7.01 -4.54
N GLY A 43 -4.50 -7.76 -5.22
CA GLY A 43 -4.23 -8.09 -6.61
C GLY A 43 -5.50 -8.24 -7.40
N ALA A 44 -5.44 -7.79 -8.65
CA ALA A 44 -6.51 -7.96 -9.62
C ALA A 44 -5.96 -7.67 -11.01
N ALA A 45 -6.43 -8.43 -12.00
CA ALA A 45 -6.16 -8.17 -13.42
C ALA A 45 -4.67 -8.02 -13.74
N GLY A 46 -3.83 -8.87 -13.13
CA GLY A 46 -2.40 -8.87 -13.43
C GLY A 46 -1.59 -7.80 -12.70
N VAL A 47 -2.22 -7.06 -11.80
CA VAL A 47 -1.55 -6.06 -10.97
C VAL A 47 -1.59 -6.52 -9.52
N ALA A 48 -0.45 -6.50 -8.86
CA ALA A 48 -0.35 -6.79 -7.43
C ALA A 48 0.26 -5.59 -6.72
N VAL A 49 -0.33 -5.21 -5.59
CA VAL A 49 0.15 -4.09 -4.78
C VAL A 49 0.33 -4.58 -3.36
N ALA A 50 1.46 -4.27 -2.77
CA ALA A 50 1.75 -4.60 -1.39
C ALA A 50 2.14 -3.35 -0.64
N HIS A 51 1.64 -3.22 0.58
CA HIS A 51 1.95 -2.10 1.46
C HIS A 51 2.36 -2.65 2.81
N VAL A 52 3.49 -2.20 3.33
CA VAL A 52 4.01 -2.64 4.62
C VAL A 52 4.23 -1.41 5.49
N ARG A 53 3.57 -1.38 6.65
CA ARG A 53 3.78 -0.31 7.62
C ARG A 53 4.63 -0.83 8.76
N LYS A 54 5.78 -0.20 8.95
CA LYS A 54 6.70 -0.54 10.03
C LYS A 54 6.27 0.11 11.34
N PRO A 55 6.70 -0.44 12.49
CA PRO A 55 6.35 0.15 13.79
C PRO A 55 6.83 1.59 13.96
N ASP A 56 7.87 2.00 13.25
CA ASP A 56 8.41 3.36 13.32
C ASP A 56 7.63 4.37 12.45
N GLY A 57 6.58 3.92 11.78
CA GLY A 57 5.74 4.80 10.96
C GLY A 57 6.13 4.87 9.50
N GLN A 58 7.18 4.18 9.09
CA GLN A 58 7.53 4.13 7.67
C GLN A 58 6.62 3.16 6.93
N VAL A 59 6.21 3.54 5.73
CA VAL A 59 5.38 2.71 4.86
C VAL A 59 6.13 2.44 3.58
N PHE A 60 6.33 1.17 3.29
CA PHE A 60 6.96 0.73 2.05
C PHE A 60 5.90 0.09 1.18
N SER A 61 5.83 0.51 -0.07
CA SER A 61 4.84 0.00 -1.01
C SER A 61 5.51 -0.47 -2.27
N SER A 62 4.93 -1.52 -2.84
CA SER A 62 5.38 -2.10 -4.10
C SER A 62 4.18 -2.33 -5.00
N ARG A 63 4.32 -1.99 -6.26
CA ARG A 63 3.33 -2.28 -7.28
C ARG A 63 4.02 -3.05 -8.40
N VAL A 64 3.47 -4.21 -8.73
CA VAL A 64 3.99 -5.10 -9.76
C VAL A 64 2.91 -5.32 -10.79
N GLN A 65 3.26 -5.19 -12.06
CA GLN A 65 2.33 -5.46 -13.15
C GLN A 65 3.12 -6.00 -14.34
N ALA A 66 2.40 -6.43 -15.37
CA ALA A 66 2.99 -6.99 -16.59
C ALA A 66 3.92 -8.18 -16.27
N ASN A 67 3.44 -9.10 -15.42
CA ASN A 67 4.17 -10.31 -15.03
C ASN A 67 5.52 -10.00 -14.38
N GLY A 68 5.59 -8.88 -13.65
CA GLY A 68 6.81 -8.47 -12.98
C GLY A 68 7.73 -7.60 -13.81
N ALA A 69 7.38 -7.33 -15.06
CA ALA A 69 8.22 -6.50 -15.92
C ALA A 69 8.24 -5.04 -15.46
N LEU A 70 7.15 -4.59 -14.84
CA LEU A 70 7.10 -3.25 -14.30
C LEU A 70 6.91 -3.32 -12.80
N GLN A 71 7.86 -2.77 -12.07
CA GLN A 71 7.83 -2.71 -10.61
C GLN A 71 8.06 -1.28 -10.17
N GLN A 72 7.24 -0.83 -9.23
CA GLN A 72 7.32 0.52 -8.68
C GLN A 72 7.37 0.43 -7.17
N PHE A 73 8.27 1.21 -6.58
CA PHE A 73 8.46 1.23 -5.13
C PHE A 73 8.19 2.63 -4.61
N THR A 74 7.58 2.68 -3.43
CA THR A 74 7.31 3.92 -2.73
C THR A 74 7.71 3.76 -1.28
N CYS A 75 8.31 4.79 -0.72
CA CYS A 75 8.62 4.86 0.69
C CYS A 75 8.06 6.15 1.24
N PHE A 76 7.29 6.06 2.31
CA PHE A 76 6.72 7.22 2.96
C PHE A 76 7.02 7.16 4.45
N ASP A 77 7.54 8.27 4.99
CA ASP A 77 7.78 8.40 6.42
C ASP A 77 6.72 9.31 7.02
N SER A 78 5.80 8.72 7.78
CA SER A 78 4.70 9.47 8.38
C SER A 78 5.18 10.50 9.41
N ASN A 79 6.38 10.35 9.92
CA ASN A 79 6.94 11.27 10.91
C ASN A 79 7.60 12.50 10.27
N ALA A 80 7.79 12.46 8.96
CA ALA A 80 8.46 13.56 8.24
C ALA A 80 7.52 14.70 7.91
N LEU A 81 6.22 14.50 8.01
CA LEU A 81 5.23 15.48 7.60
C LEU A 81 4.34 15.89 8.77
N SER A 82 4.00 17.17 8.82
CA SER A 82 2.94 17.65 9.69
C SER A 82 1.58 17.20 9.15
N VAL A 83 0.53 17.37 9.94
CA VAL A 83 -0.83 17.04 9.49
C VAL A 83 -1.20 17.86 8.27
N ALA A 84 -0.86 19.15 8.25
CA ALA A 84 -1.15 20.02 7.11
C ALA A 84 -0.41 19.56 5.85
N GLU A 85 0.86 19.21 5.99
CA GLU A 85 1.66 18.71 4.86
C GLU A 85 1.14 17.38 4.35
N ARG A 86 0.71 16.50 5.25
CA ARG A 86 0.11 15.21 4.88
C ARG A 86 -1.17 15.44 4.08
N ARG A 87 -2.03 16.35 4.53
CA ARG A 87 -3.27 16.67 3.82
C ARG A 87 -3.01 17.22 2.43
N ASN A 88 -2.00 18.08 2.30
CA ASN A 88 -1.63 18.60 0.99
C ASN A 88 -1.12 17.49 0.07
N LEU A 89 -0.34 16.55 0.59
CA LEU A 89 0.13 15.41 -0.18
C LEU A 89 -1.03 14.52 -0.62
N GLU A 90 -1.98 14.24 0.27
CA GLU A 90 -3.17 13.46 -0.06
C GLU A 90 -3.96 14.11 -1.19
N HIS A 91 -4.15 15.41 -1.11
CA HIS A 91 -4.86 16.17 -2.12
C HIS A 91 -4.15 16.08 -3.48
N LYS A 92 -2.83 16.21 -3.48
CA LYS A 92 -2.03 16.10 -4.69
C LYS A 92 -2.15 14.70 -5.31
N LEU A 93 -2.05 13.67 -4.49
CA LEU A 93 -2.18 12.30 -4.97
C LEU A 93 -3.57 12.04 -5.55
N TYR A 94 -4.59 12.62 -4.93
CA TYR A 94 -5.96 12.46 -5.39
C TYR A 94 -6.25 13.20 -6.70
N THR A 95 -5.82 14.45 -6.79
CA THR A 95 -6.17 15.31 -7.93
C THR A 95 -5.21 15.16 -9.11
N GLU A 96 -3.91 15.13 -8.86
CA GLU A 96 -2.91 15.06 -9.92
C GLU A 96 -2.58 13.64 -10.34
N ASN A 97 -2.44 12.72 -9.38
CA ASN A 97 -2.13 11.33 -9.66
C ASN A 97 -3.38 10.46 -9.81
N ARG A 98 -4.55 11.01 -9.51
CA ARG A 98 -5.85 10.33 -9.65
C ARG A 98 -5.92 9.02 -8.90
N LEU A 99 -5.29 8.95 -7.74
CA LEU A 99 -5.36 7.78 -6.90
C LEU A 99 -6.68 7.75 -6.14
N ARG A 100 -7.16 6.55 -5.90
CA ARG A 100 -8.34 6.35 -5.06
C ARG A 100 -7.99 6.62 -3.61
N GLN A 101 -9.00 6.95 -2.81
CA GLN A 101 -8.79 7.20 -1.38
C GLN A 101 -8.20 5.98 -0.66
N THR A 102 -8.61 4.77 -1.03
CA THR A 102 -8.04 3.55 -0.47
C THR A 102 -6.56 3.39 -0.80
N GLU A 103 -6.17 3.72 -2.02
CA GLU A 103 -4.77 3.65 -2.42
C GLU A 103 -3.92 4.66 -1.67
N ILE A 104 -4.43 5.89 -1.52
CA ILE A 104 -3.73 6.93 -0.77
C ILE A 104 -3.58 6.50 0.68
N ALA A 105 -4.64 5.96 1.28
CA ALA A 105 -4.60 5.48 2.65
C ALA A 105 -3.53 4.41 2.84
N ASP A 106 -3.45 3.46 1.92
CA ASP A 106 -2.46 2.39 2.00
C ASP A 106 -1.03 2.92 1.83
N LEU A 107 -0.83 3.86 0.91
CA LEU A 107 0.49 4.44 0.68
C LEU A 107 1.00 5.22 1.88
N LEU A 108 0.10 5.91 2.58
CA LEU A 108 0.49 6.77 3.69
C LEU A 108 0.32 6.12 5.06
N GLY A 109 -0.24 4.92 5.10
CA GLY A 109 -0.41 4.20 6.35
C GLY A 109 -1.49 4.78 7.26
N VAL A 110 -2.52 5.40 6.69
CA VAL A 110 -3.65 5.95 7.42
C VAL A 110 -4.93 5.26 6.97
N SER A 111 -6.03 5.50 7.69
CA SER A 111 -7.30 4.91 7.29
C SER A 111 -7.92 5.67 6.12
N GLN A 112 -8.80 5.00 5.38
CA GLN A 112 -9.53 5.64 4.30
C GLN A 112 -10.39 6.79 4.84
N ALA A 113 -10.96 6.60 6.03
CA ALA A 113 -11.77 7.65 6.66
C ALA A 113 -10.93 8.90 6.93
N THR A 114 -9.67 8.72 7.32
CA THR A 114 -8.75 9.85 7.52
C THR A 114 -8.53 10.60 6.22
N VAL A 115 -8.27 9.87 5.13
CA VAL A 115 -8.06 10.49 3.81
C VAL A 115 -9.31 11.24 3.37
N ALA A 116 -10.47 10.62 3.48
CA ALA A 116 -11.74 11.25 3.11
C ALA A 116 -11.97 12.54 3.87
N ASN A 117 -11.71 12.51 5.19
CA ASN A 117 -11.88 13.68 6.04
C ASN A 117 -10.87 14.79 5.69
N ASP A 118 -9.62 14.41 5.47
CA ASP A 118 -8.57 15.36 5.11
C ASP A 118 -8.88 16.07 3.79
N LEU A 119 -9.32 15.33 2.79
CA LEU A 119 -9.69 15.90 1.49
C LEU A 119 -10.88 16.85 1.64
N LYS A 120 -11.83 16.49 2.49
CA LYS A 120 -12.99 17.32 2.77
C LYS A 120 -12.57 18.63 3.42
N ILE A 121 -11.67 18.59 4.38
CA ILE A 121 -11.14 19.78 5.04
C ILE A 121 -10.48 20.72 4.01
N LEU A 122 -9.67 20.18 3.11
CA LEU A 122 -8.98 20.99 2.11
C LEU A 122 -9.93 21.62 1.11
N ARG A 123 -11.09 21.00 0.84
CA ARG A 123 -12.09 21.58 -0.04
C ARG A 123 -12.93 22.66 0.65
N GLY A 124 -12.83 22.75 1.97
CA GLY A 124 -13.60 23.72 2.73
C GLY A 124 -15.01 23.26 3.05
N ASP A 125 -15.26 21.97 2.95
CA ASP A 125 -16.59 21.38 3.21
C ASP A 125 -16.84 21.18 4.70
#